data_122880f72b8126374a7c504429941d6b
#
_entry.id   122880f72b8126374a7c504429941d6b
#
_cell.length_a   1.000
_cell.length_b   1.000
_cell.length_c   1.000
_cell.angle_alpha   90.00
_cell.angle_beta   90.00
_cell.angle_gamma   90.00
#
_symmetry.space_group_name_H-M   'P 1'
#
loop_
_entity.id
_entity.type
_entity.pdbx_description
1 polymer ?
#
loop_
_entity_poly.entity_id
_entity_poly.type
_entity_poly.pdbx_seq_one_letter_code
_entity_poly.pdbx_strand_id
1 'polypeptide(L)'
;MEMIATAKMKRAQEQALAGRPYSDKITQVIADLAAESAGDSAVHPLLEKRKINKIAVIHITSDRGLCGGLNANMNRLTARFILEQSMPVTLITVGRKGRDFMYRQQRDVRAEFTKISDRPSMLETLPISHIIIDDYSTGYVDQVYLAYTRFVTTMVQNPKLELLLPIEPATIPKTETKEFIYEPDPAFILNELLPRFIEMRIYHAILEAIASEQSARMVAMRSATDNANDVIEELTLILNKARQEMITKELLDITGGVESLH
;
A
#
# COMPACT_ATOMS: atom_id res chain seq x y z
N MET A 1 -10.26 18.81 -1.07
CA MET A 1 -9.83 17.41 -0.92
C MET A 1 -8.84 17.00 -2.01
N GLU A 2 -9.16 17.24 -3.30
CA GLU A 2 -8.27 16.93 -4.44
C GLU A 2 -6.89 17.62 -4.30
N MET A 3 -6.86 18.94 -4.09
CA MET A 3 -5.62 19.71 -3.93
C MET A 3 -4.75 19.22 -2.77
N ILE A 4 -5.37 18.86 -1.64
CA ILE A 4 -4.64 18.32 -0.47
C ILE A 4 -4.04 16.96 -0.82
N ALA A 5 -4.79 16.09 -1.49
CA ALA A 5 -4.31 14.78 -1.91
C ALA A 5 -3.15 14.90 -2.92
N THR A 6 -3.24 15.84 -3.88
CA THR A 6 -2.18 16.12 -4.86
C THR A 6 -0.88 16.55 -4.17
N ALA A 7 -0.96 17.47 -3.20
CA ALA A 7 0.22 17.92 -2.47
C ALA A 7 0.88 16.80 -1.64
N LYS A 8 0.05 15.95 -1.01
CA LYS A 8 0.53 14.78 -0.24
C LYS A 8 1.13 13.71 -1.14
N MET A 9 0.51 13.43 -2.29
CA MET A 9 1.01 12.49 -3.28
C MET A 9 2.41 12.88 -3.77
N LYS A 10 2.59 14.15 -4.20
CA LYS A 10 3.89 14.63 -4.70
C LYS A 10 5.00 14.41 -3.67
N ARG A 11 4.75 14.73 -2.42
CA ARG A 11 5.71 14.55 -1.32
C ARG A 11 6.03 13.08 -1.05
N ALA A 12 5.03 12.20 -1.06
CA ALA A 12 5.24 10.76 -0.88
C ALA A 12 6.06 10.17 -2.03
N GLN A 13 5.82 10.63 -3.27
CA GLN A 13 6.64 10.25 -4.44
C GLN A 13 8.09 10.71 -4.30
N GLU A 14 8.32 11.96 -3.90
CA GLU A 14 9.67 12.49 -3.69
C GLU A 14 10.43 11.66 -2.65
N GLN A 15 9.79 11.29 -1.54
CA GLN A 15 10.37 10.43 -0.51
C GLN A 15 10.66 9.01 -1.03
N ALA A 16 9.74 8.40 -1.75
CA ALA A 16 9.93 7.06 -2.32
C ALA A 16 11.06 7.04 -3.35
N LEU A 17 11.15 8.08 -4.21
CA LEU A 17 12.22 8.22 -5.20
C LEU A 17 13.59 8.47 -4.55
N ALA A 18 13.66 9.27 -3.49
CA ALA A 18 14.91 9.55 -2.79
C ALA A 18 15.54 8.30 -2.16
N GLY A 19 14.74 7.32 -1.76
CA GLY A 19 15.23 6.07 -1.18
C GLY A 19 15.69 5.01 -2.19
N ARG A 20 15.30 5.11 -3.48
CA ARG A 20 15.62 4.09 -4.50
C ARG A 20 17.12 3.83 -4.66
N PRO A 21 18.01 4.84 -4.80
CA PRO A 21 19.43 4.58 -4.99
C PRO A 21 20.06 3.77 -3.85
N TYR A 22 19.60 4.01 -2.62
CA TYR A 22 20.07 3.25 -1.46
C TYR A 22 19.52 1.81 -1.49
N SER A 23 18.24 1.63 -1.82
CA SER A 23 17.63 0.30 -1.96
C SER A 23 18.31 -0.55 -3.02
N ASP A 24 18.64 0.05 -4.16
CA ASP A 24 19.32 -0.65 -5.26
C ASP A 24 20.74 -1.05 -4.85
N LYS A 25 21.46 -0.15 -4.15
CA LYS A 25 22.83 -0.43 -3.69
C LYS A 25 22.87 -1.51 -2.62
N ILE A 26 22.00 -1.46 -1.61
CA ILE A 26 22.00 -2.50 -0.56
C ILE A 26 21.59 -3.85 -1.14
N THR A 27 20.67 -3.90 -2.10
CA THR A 27 20.31 -5.13 -2.80
C THR A 27 21.50 -5.72 -3.56
N GLN A 28 22.29 -4.87 -4.23
CA GLN A 28 23.49 -5.29 -4.92
C GLN A 28 24.55 -5.85 -3.96
N VAL A 29 24.85 -5.12 -2.88
CA VAL A 29 25.84 -5.56 -1.87
C VAL A 29 25.42 -6.88 -1.20
N ILE A 30 24.13 -7.06 -0.88
CA ILE A 30 23.63 -8.34 -0.32
C ILE A 30 23.79 -9.48 -1.32
N ALA A 31 23.54 -9.25 -2.61
CA ALA A 31 23.70 -10.29 -3.62
C ALA A 31 25.18 -10.70 -3.80
N ASP A 32 26.09 -9.72 -3.78
CA ASP A 32 27.55 -9.98 -3.85
C ASP A 32 28.04 -10.74 -2.60
N LEU A 33 27.64 -10.28 -1.40
CA LEU A 33 27.99 -10.95 -0.13
C LEU A 33 27.41 -12.37 -0.03
N ALA A 34 26.16 -12.57 -0.46
CA ALA A 34 25.54 -13.90 -0.43
C ALA A 34 26.21 -14.87 -1.41
N ALA A 35 26.71 -14.37 -2.55
CA ALA A 35 27.46 -15.16 -3.52
C ALA A 35 28.84 -15.56 -2.98
N GLU A 36 29.50 -14.69 -2.22
CA GLU A 36 30.82 -14.93 -1.60
C GLU A 36 30.70 -15.86 -0.39
N SER A 37 29.65 -15.71 0.41
CA SER A 37 29.37 -16.54 1.60
C SER A 37 28.81 -17.93 1.26
N ALA A 38 28.49 -18.24 0.01
CA ALA A 38 27.94 -19.54 -0.39
C ALA A 38 28.89 -20.76 -0.15
N GLY A 39 30.14 -20.50 0.23
CA GLY A 39 31.14 -21.53 0.60
C GLY A 39 31.27 -21.76 2.11
N ASP A 40 30.72 -20.93 2.96
CA ASP A 40 30.90 -21.01 4.41
C ASP A 40 29.68 -21.68 5.09
N SER A 41 29.92 -22.52 6.07
CA SER A 41 28.96 -23.50 6.61
C SER A 41 27.77 -22.91 7.42
N ALA A 42 27.70 -21.62 7.59
CA ALA A 42 26.65 -20.97 8.38
C ALA A 42 25.81 -19.99 7.50
N VAL A 43 24.77 -20.54 6.89
CA VAL A 43 23.78 -19.69 6.18
C VAL A 43 23.03 -18.86 7.22
N HIS A 44 23.00 -17.54 7.02
CA HIS A 44 22.24 -16.63 7.90
C HIS A 44 20.75 -17.03 7.95
N PRO A 45 20.09 -17.04 9.12
CA PRO A 45 18.70 -17.49 9.26
C PRO A 45 17.72 -16.83 8.27
N LEU A 46 17.90 -15.56 7.92
CA LEU A 46 17.04 -14.81 6.99
C LEU A 46 17.21 -15.21 5.51
N LEU A 47 18.24 -15.96 5.17
CA LEU A 47 18.49 -16.52 3.82
C LEU A 47 18.10 -18.00 3.73
N GLU A 48 17.88 -18.65 4.87
CA GLU A 48 17.61 -20.09 4.94
C GLU A 48 16.24 -20.43 4.37
N LYS A 49 16.18 -21.30 3.37
CA LYS A 49 14.93 -21.86 2.85
C LYS A 49 14.52 -23.06 3.69
N ARG A 50 13.42 -22.94 4.42
CA ARG A 50 12.86 -23.99 5.28
C ARG A 50 11.64 -24.64 4.64
N LYS A 51 11.25 -25.80 5.16
CA LYS A 51 9.94 -26.41 4.83
C LYS A 51 8.84 -25.48 5.36
N ILE A 52 7.91 -25.13 4.49
CA ILE A 52 6.84 -24.17 4.80
C ILE A 52 5.79 -24.88 5.65
N ASN A 53 5.64 -24.46 6.89
CA ASN A 53 4.57 -24.88 7.80
C ASN A 53 3.62 -23.73 8.12
N LYS A 54 4.10 -22.48 8.15
CA LYS A 54 3.31 -21.30 8.45
C LYS A 54 3.81 -20.10 7.65
N ILE A 55 2.87 -19.31 7.13
CA ILE A 55 3.14 -18.12 6.31
C ILE A 55 2.70 -16.88 7.06
N ALA A 56 3.51 -15.81 7.02
CA ALA A 56 3.09 -14.48 7.46
C ALA A 56 2.84 -13.57 6.25
N VAL A 57 1.86 -12.67 6.36
CA VAL A 57 1.62 -11.64 5.36
C VAL A 57 1.52 -10.28 6.02
N ILE A 58 2.40 -9.35 5.63
CA ILE A 58 2.30 -7.94 5.99
C ILE A 58 1.31 -7.31 5.01
N HIS A 59 0.12 -6.98 5.50
CA HIS A 59 -0.98 -6.45 4.70
C HIS A 59 -1.10 -4.94 4.87
N ILE A 60 -0.68 -4.17 3.87
CA ILE A 60 -0.64 -2.71 3.90
C ILE A 60 -1.84 -2.13 3.17
N THR A 61 -2.63 -1.33 3.90
CA THR A 61 -3.81 -0.61 3.41
C THR A 61 -3.87 0.79 4.01
N SER A 62 -4.84 1.59 3.60
CA SER A 62 -5.04 2.92 4.18
C SER A 62 -5.87 2.88 5.48
N ASP A 63 -5.69 3.92 6.30
CA ASP A 63 -6.57 4.16 7.46
C ASP A 63 -7.90 4.77 7.07
N ARG A 64 -7.93 5.54 5.98
CA ARG A 64 -9.09 6.33 5.53
C ARG A 64 -9.64 5.77 4.23
N GLY A 65 -10.92 6.05 3.98
CA GLY A 65 -11.58 5.76 2.70
C GLY A 65 -11.44 6.89 1.69
N LEU A 66 -12.38 6.93 0.76
CA LEU A 66 -12.47 7.91 -0.34
C LEU A 66 -11.29 7.84 -1.31
N CYS A 67 -10.73 6.65 -1.48
CA CYS A 67 -9.63 6.33 -2.40
C CYS A 67 -10.07 5.31 -3.47
N GLY A 68 -11.33 5.40 -3.92
CA GLY A 68 -11.89 4.49 -4.92
C GLY A 68 -11.81 3.03 -4.49
N GLY A 69 -11.42 2.16 -5.41
CA GLY A 69 -11.30 0.72 -5.21
C GLY A 69 -9.98 0.24 -4.58
N LEU A 70 -9.06 1.14 -4.20
CA LEU A 70 -7.71 0.79 -3.76
C LEU A 70 -7.71 -0.29 -2.65
N ASN A 71 -8.40 -0.02 -1.54
CA ASN A 71 -8.45 -0.94 -0.41
C ASN A 71 -9.19 -2.25 -0.74
N ALA A 72 -10.26 -2.16 -1.52
CA ALA A 72 -11.02 -3.34 -1.94
C ALA A 72 -10.18 -4.28 -2.81
N ASN A 73 -9.40 -3.73 -3.73
CA ASN A 73 -8.52 -4.51 -4.60
C ASN A 73 -7.39 -5.17 -3.81
N MET A 74 -6.76 -4.44 -2.86
CA MET A 74 -5.72 -4.99 -2.00
C MET A 74 -6.25 -6.09 -1.08
N ASN A 75 -7.39 -5.85 -0.43
CA ASN A 75 -8.05 -6.84 0.41
C ASN A 75 -8.42 -8.12 -0.38
N ARG A 76 -8.94 -7.96 -1.60
CA ARG A 76 -9.29 -9.08 -2.48
C ARG A 76 -8.06 -9.90 -2.87
N LEU A 77 -6.95 -9.23 -3.24
CA LEU A 77 -5.70 -9.90 -3.58
C LEU A 77 -5.18 -10.74 -2.41
N THR A 78 -5.08 -10.13 -1.22
CA THR A 78 -4.58 -10.83 -0.03
C THR A 78 -5.53 -11.95 0.42
N ALA A 79 -6.85 -11.72 0.39
CA ALA A 79 -7.82 -12.76 0.73
C ALA A 79 -7.74 -13.95 -0.24
N ARG A 80 -7.61 -13.70 -1.54
CA ARG A 80 -7.42 -14.74 -2.55
C ARG A 80 -6.15 -15.54 -2.30
N PHE A 81 -5.04 -14.87 -2.05
CA PHE A 81 -3.78 -15.52 -1.71
C PHE A 81 -3.92 -16.43 -0.49
N ILE A 82 -4.56 -15.95 0.59
CA ILE A 82 -4.78 -16.75 1.81
C ILE A 82 -5.62 -18.00 1.51
N LEU A 83 -6.63 -17.91 0.64
CA LEU A 83 -7.49 -19.05 0.28
C LEU A 83 -6.75 -20.07 -0.59
N GLU A 84 -5.79 -19.64 -1.38
CA GLU A 84 -4.96 -20.50 -2.24
C GLU A 84 -3.86 -21.25 -1.45
N GLN A 85 -3.56 -20.81 -0.21
CA GLN A 85 -2.57 -21.49 0.62
C GLN A 85 -3.16 -22.69 1.36
N SER A 86 -2.44 -23.79 1.36
CA SER A 86 -2.76 -24.98 2.16
C SER A 86 -2.27 -24.89 3.61
N MET A 87 -1.37 -23.95 3.90
CA MET A 87 -0.75 -23.74 5.21
C MET A 87 -1.45 -22.61 5.97
N PRO A 88 -1.41 -22.61 7.30
CA PRO A 88 -1.95 -21.52 8.10
C PRO A 88 -1.23 -20.21 7.79
N VAL A 89 -2.02 -19.14 7.61
CA VAL A 89 -1.53 -17.80 7.32
C VAL A 89 -1.84 -16.88 8.48
N THR A 90 -0.83 -16.22 9.03
CA THR A 90 -0.96 -15.16 10.03
C THR A 90 -0.72 -13.80 9.39
N LEU A 91 -1.37 -12.77 9.90
CA LEU A 91 -1.36 -11.43 9.30
C LEU A 91 -0.75 -10.39 10.24
N ILE A 92 0.05 -9.50 9.68
CA ILE A 92 0.38 -8.22 10.28
C ILE A 92 -0.30 -7.16 9.45
N THR A 93 -1.28 -6.48 10.03
CA THR A 93 -2.07 -5.48 9.33
C THR A 93 -1.53 -4.08 9.58
N VAL A 94 -1.31 -3.36 8.47
CA VAL A 94 -0.93 -1.95 8.47
C VAL A 94 -2.08 -1.17 7.84
N GLY A 95 -2.72 -0.32 8.64
CA GLY A 95 -3.89 0.44 8.23
C GLY A 95 -5.23 -0.19 8.63
N ARG A 96 -6.15 0.69 9.03
CA ARG A 96 -7.45 0.32 9.59
C ARG A 96 -8.35 -0.44 8.61
N LYS A 97 -8.34 -0.06 7.31
CA LYS A 97 -9.25 -0.66 6.32
C LYS A 97 -8.96 -2.13 6.05
N GLY A 98 -7.69 -2.53 6.04
CA GLY A 98 -7.28 -3.93 5.93
C GLY A 98 -7.56 -4.71 7.20
N ARG A 99 -7.18 -4.13 8.36
CA ARG A 99 -7.47 -4.71 9.67
C ARG A 99 -8.95 -5.07 9.81
N ASP A 100 -9.84 -4.09 9.63
CA ASP A 100 -11.29 -4.26 9.81
C ASP A 100 -11.86 -5.31 8.82
N PHE A 101 -11.29 -5.41 7.63
CA PHE A 101 -11.67 -6.44 6.67
C PHE A 101 -11.23 -7.83 7.13
N MET A 102 -9.98 -8.00 7.56
CA MET A 102 -9.44 -9.29 7.97
C MET A 102 -10.10 -9.81 9.24
N TYR A 103 -10.42 -8.95 10.22
CA TYR A 103 -11.19 -9.33 11.41
C TYR A 103 -12.61 -9.80 11.05
N ARG A 104 -13.30 -9.13 10.12
CA ARG A 104 -14.62 -9.59 9.65
C ARG A 104 -14.57 -10.96 8.96
N GLN A 105 -13.43 -11.29 8.35
CA GLN A 105 -13.18 -12.60 7.75
C GLN A 105 -12.63 -13.62 8.74
N GLN A 106 -12.57 -13.29 10.04
CA GLN A 106 -12.06 -14.15 11.11
C GLN A 106 -10.66 -14.70 10.84
N ARG A 107 -9.78 -13.87 10.23
CA ARG A 107 -8.39 -14.26 9.96
C ARG A 107 -7.52 -14.01 11.16
N ASP A 108 -6.46 -14.83 11.30
CA ASP A 108 -5.46 -14.71 12.37
C ASP A 108 -4.63 -13.44 12.16
N VAL A 109 -4.81 -12.44 13.05
CA VAL A 109 -4.06 -11.17 13.03
C VAL A 109 -3.12 -11.15 14.23
N ARG A 110 -1.83 -11.31 13.97
CA ARG A 110 -0.73 -11.33 14.93
C ARG A 110 -0.47 -9.96 15.55
N ALA A 111 -0.46 -8.95 14.70
CA ALA A 111 -0.22 -7.57 15.09
C ALA A 111 -0.95 -6.58 14.18
N GLU A 112 -1.28 -5.42 14.74
CA GLU A 112 -1.94 -4.35 14.01
C GLU A 112 -1.24 -3.00 14.22
N PHE A 113 -1.06 -2.28 13.11
CA PHE A 113 -0.49 -0.94 13.10
C PHE A 113 -1.46 0.00 12.39
N THR A 114 -1.90 1.02 13.10
CA THR A 114 -2.84 2.02 12.58
C THR A 114 -2.33 3.41 12.87
N LYS A 115 -2.86 4.41 12.17
CA LYS A 115 -2.49 5.82 12.32
C LYS A 115 -1.03 6.11 11.98
N ILE A 116 -0.47 5.37 11.04
CA ILE A 116 0.84 5.72 10.48
C ILE A 116 0.71 7.10 9.82
N SER A 117 1.70 7.95 10.05
CA SER A 117 1.74 9.32 9.51
C SER A 117 1.68 9.32 7.97
N ASP A 118 1.13 10.38 7.37
CA ASP A 118 1.27 10.62 5.92
C ASP A 118 2.75 10.82 5.49
N ARG A 119 3.65 11.00 6.46
CA ARG A 119 5.10 11.09 6.30
C ARG A 119 5.78 10.26 7.39
N PRO A 120 5.74 8.94 7.26
CA PRO A 120 6.35 8.10 8.27
C PRO A 120 7.87 8.30 8.26
N SER A 121 8.45 8.33 9.44
CA SER A 121 9.88 8.11 9.61
C SER A 121 10.17 6.61 9.57
N MET A 122 11.42 6.25 9.27
CA MET A 122 11.84 4.85 9.33
C MET A 122 11.60 4.27 10.74
N LEU A 123 11.79 5.07 11.79
CA LEU A 123 11.58 4.67 13.18
C LEU A 123 10.14 4.24 13.49
N GLU A 124 9.14 4.83 12.82
CA GLU A 124 7.72 4.44 12.99
C GLU A 124 7.43 3.06 12.41
N THR A 125 8.25 2.58 11.47
CA THR A 125 8.05 1.28 10.79
C THR A 125 8.89 0.16 11.40
N LEU A 126 9.91 0.47 12.21
CA LEU A 126 10.77 -0.52 12.87
C LEU A 126 10.01 -1.58 13.68
N PRO A 127 8.95 -1.27 14.45
CA PRO A 127 8.22 -2.30 15.18
C PRO A 127 7.62 -3.39 14.27
N ILE A 128 7.26 -3.04 13.02
CA ILE A 128 6.73 -4.00 12.04
C ILE A 128 7.82 -4.97 11.62
N SER A 129 9.00 -4.44 11.27
CA SER A 129 10.14 -5.26 10.84
C SER A 129 10.69 -6.14 11.96
N HIS A 130 10.77 -5.63 13.19
CA HIS A 130 11.23 -6.41 14.33
C HIS A 130 10.36 -7.64 14.59
N ILE A 131 9.03 -7.48 14.62
CA ILE A 131 8.12 -8.63 14.80
C ILE A 131 8.36 -9.69 13.72
N ILE A 132 8.53 -9.28 12.48
CA ILE A 132 8.74 -10.22 11.37
C ILE A 132 10.10 -10.90 11.43
N ILE A 133 11.15 -10.16 11.74
CA ILE A 133 12.51 -10.71 11.88
C ILE A 133 12.56 -11.72 13.04
N ASP A 134 11.94 -11.38 14.18
CA ASP A 134 11.88 -12.24 15.34
C ASP A 134 11.03 -13.49 15.06
N ASP A 135 9.84 -13.37 14.49
CA ASP A 135 8.95 -14.48 14.14
C ASP A 135 9.60 -15.41 13.12
N TYR A 136 10.39 -14.89 12.16
CA TYR A 136 11.12 -15.70 11.20
C TYR A 136 12.35 -16.37 11.82
N SER A 137 13.13 -15.64 12.61
CA SER A 137 14.37 -16.15 13.23
C SER A 137 14.08 -17.23 14.28
N THR A 138 12.98 -17.13 15.01
CA THR A 138 12.51 -18.14 15.98
C THR A 138 11.83 -19.34 15.34
N GLY A 139 11.57 -19.30 14.02
CA GLY A 139 10.86 -20.38 13.31
C GLY A 139 9.34 -20.40 13.55
N TYR A 140 8.77 -19.30 14.05
CA TYR A 140 7.31 -19.17 14.17
C TYR A 140 6.63 -19.06 12.80
N VAL A 141 7.31 -18.48 11.82
CA VAL A 141 6.91 -18.44 10.42
C VAL A 141 8.07 -18.82 9.49
N ASP A 142 7.77 -19.47 8.38
CA ASP A 142 8.77 -19.99 7.44
C ASP A 142 8.83 -19.19 6.15
N GLN A 143 7.80 -18.44 5.86
CA GLN A 143 7.76 -17.48 4.74
C GLN A 143 7.02 -16.20 5.15
N VAL A 144 7.48 -15.09 4.60
CA VAL A 144 6.86 -13.78 4.80
C VAL A 144 6.61 -13.12 3.47
N TYR A 145 5.36 -12.72 3.25
CA TYR A 145 4.95 -11.95 2.08
C TYR A 145 4.62 -10.52 2.44
N LEU A 146 4.92 -9.62 1.52
CA LEU A 146 4.59 -8.21 1.62
C LEU A 146 3.49 -7.88 0.60
N ALA A 147 2.31 -7.51 1.11
CA ALA A 147 1.13 -7.19 0.33
C ALA A 147 0.86 -5.68 0.41
N TYR A 148 1.10 -4.96 -0.67
CA TYR A 148 0.98 -3.51 -0.73
C TYR A 148 0.55 -3.04 -2.13
N THR A 149 0.14 -1.78 -2.24
CA THR A 149 -0.20 -1.20 -3.54
C THR A 149 0.98 -0.41 -4.08
N ARG A 150 1.55 -0.92 -5.19
CA ARG A 150 2.64 -0.27 -5.91
C ARG A 150 2.12 0.93 -6.68
N PHE A 151 2.80 2.05 -6.54
CA PHE A 151 2.54 3.24 -7.33
C PHE A 151 3.20 3.09 -8.72
N VAL A 152 2.38 3.13 -9.79
CA VAL A 152 2.86 3.10 -11.18
C VAL A 152 2.71 4.48 -11.81
N THR A 153 1.49 4.99 -11.83
CA THR A 153 1.16 6.34 -12.29
C THR A 153 0.03 6.92 -11.44
N THR A 154 -0.29 8.19 -11.64
CA THR A 154 -1.43 8.84 -10.96
C THR A 154 -2.76 8.13 -11.20
N MET A 155 -2.93 7.48 -12.36
CA MET A 155 -4.16 6.78 -12.73
C MET A 155 -4.11 5.29 -12.45
N VAL A 156 -2.90 4.71 -12.33
CA VAL A 156 -2.71 3.27 -12.21
C VAL A 156 -1.94 2.93 -10.93
N GLN A 157 -2.60 2.23 -10.02
CA GLN A 157 -2.05 1.68 -8.80
C GLN A 157 -2.26 0.17 -8.82
N ASN A 158 -1.18 -0.60 -8.72
CA ASN A 158 -1.22 -2.06 -8.79
C ASN A 158 -1.09 -2.68 -7.39
N PRO A 159 -2.09 -3.43 -6.92
CA PRO A 159 -1.92 -4.26 -5.74
C PRO A 159 -0.91 -5.36 -6.05
N LYS A 160 0.12 -5.48 -5.21
CA LYS A 160 1.23 -6.42 -5.37
C LYS A 160 1.38 -7.26 -4.10
N LEU A 161 1.72 -8.51 -4.31
CA LEU A 161 2.13 -9.43 -3.26
C LEU A 161 3.49 -9.98 -3.67
N GLU A 162 4.49 -9.80 -2.83
CA GLU A 162 5.86 -10.26 -3.11
C GLU A 162 6.46 -10.97 -1.90
N LEU A 163 7.32 -11.93 -2.15
CA LEU A 163 8.08 -12.63 -1.11
C LEU A 163 9.08 -11.66 -0.49
N LEU A 164 9.07 -11.55 0.84
CA LEU A 164 10.00 -10.76 1.62
C LEU A 164 11.07 -11.65 2.28
N LEU A 165 10.64 -12.76 2.88
CA LEU A 165 11.49 -13.76 3.50
C LEU A 165 11.11 -15.18 3.06
N PRO A 166 12.09 -16.07 2.82
CA PRO A 166 13.54 -15.83 2.85
C PRO A 166 13.98 -14.80 1.81
N ILE A 167 15.07 -14.08 2.09
CA ILE A 167 15.64 -13.16 1.11
C ILE A 167 16.25 -14.00 -0.02
N GLU A 168 15.77 -13.79 -1.23
CA GLU A 168 16.39 -14.39 -2.42
C GLU A 168 17.43 -13.42 -2.98
N PRO A 169 18.72 -13.77 -2.94
CA PRO A 169 19.76 -12.94 -3.54
C PRO A 169 19.42 -12.73 -5.01
N ALA A 170 19.38 -11.48 -5.44
CA ALA A 170 19.17 -11.18 -6.86
C ALA A 170 20.29 -11.80 -7.68
N THR A 171 19.93 -12.53 -8.75
CA THR A 171 20.91 -13.01 -9.71
C THR A 171 21.39 -11.81 -10.53
N ILE A 172 22.42 -11.13 -10.04
CA ILE A 172 23.01 -9.99 -10.76
C ILE A 172 23.92 -10.55 -11.85
N PRO A 173 23.80 -10.10 -13.10
CA PRO A 173 24.75 -10.47 -14.14
C PRO A 173 26.16 -10.06 -13.71
N LYS A 174 27.11 -10.99 -13.74
CA LYS A 174 28.51 -10.81 -13.31
C LYS A 174 29.30 -9.69 -14.04
N THR A 175 28.64 -8.88 -14.81
CA THR A 175 29.28 -7.86 -15.69
C THR A 175 29.79 -6.63 -14.95
N GLU A 176 29.45 -6.43 -13.66
CA GLU A 176 29.87 -5.30 -12.86
C GLU A 176 30.28 -5.70 -11.42
N THR A 177 30.93 -6.82 -11.21
CA THR A 177 31.52 -7.14 -9.90
C THR A 177 32.65 -6.15 -9.61
N LYS A 178 32.33 -5.09 -8.89
CA LYS A 178 33.32 -4.30 -8.22
C LYS A 178 33.78 -5.15 -7.04
N GLU A 179 35.05 -5.51 -7.00
CA GLU A 179 35.65 -6.13 -5.83
C GLU A 179 35.58 -5.14 -4.68
N PHE A 180 34.69 -5.39 -3.72
CA PHE A 180 34.61 -4.64 -2.47
C PHE A 180 35.52 -5.32 -1.47
N ILE A 181 36.24 -4.53 -0.68
CA ILE A 181 36.99 -5.01 0.49
C ILE A 181 36.04 -4.90 1.68
N TYR A 182 35.70 -6.05 2.27
CA TYR A 182 34.80 -6.11 3.42
C TYR A 182 35.59 -6.15 4.72
N GLU A 183 35.35 -5.20 5.62
CA GLU A 183 35.95 -5.10 6.94
C GLU A 183 34.85 -5.06 8.02
N PRO A 184 34.91 -5.87 9.09
CA PRO A 184 36.00 -6.79 9.42
C PRO A 184 35.89 -8.17 8.69
N ASP A 185 34.68 -8.60 8.29
CA ASP A 185 34.41 -9.93 7.76
C ASP A 185 33.05 -9.89 6.98
N PRO A 186 32.96 -10.55 5.80
CA PRO A 186 31.74 -10.62 5.01
C PRO A 186 30.51 -11.13 5.79
N ALA A 187 30.66 -12.14 6.64
CA ALA A 187 29.58 -12.70 7.43
C ALA A 187 29.05 -11.69 8.48
N PHE A 188 29.94 -10.96 9.12
CA PHE A 188 29.55 -9.90 10.08
C PHE A 188 28.75 -8.81 9.39
N ILE A 189 29.21 -8.35 8.23
CA ILE A 189 28.54 -7.31 7.46
C ILE A 189 27.16 -7.80 7.00
N LEU A 190 27.05 -9.04 6.55
CA LEU A 190 25.79 -9.65 6.14
C LEU A 190 24.77 -9.68 7.30
N ASN A 191 25.22 -10.06 8.51
CA ASN A 191 24.39 -10.06 9.71
C ASN A 191 23.80 -8.70 10.05
N GLU A 192 24.53 -7.61 9.81
CA GLU A 192 24.07 -6.24 10.05
C GLU A 192 23.20 -5.71 8.91
N LEU A 193 23.48 -6.10 7.68
CA LEU A 193 22.78 -5.57 6.51
C LEU A 193 21.42 -6.22 6.25
N LEU A 194 21.27 -7.53 6.51
CA LEU A 194 20.01 -8.24 6.22
C LEU A 194 18.81 -7.69 7.00
N PRO A 195 18.90 -7.43 8.32
CA PRO A 195 17.80 -6.76 9.04
C PRO A 195 17.49 -5.37 8.45
N ARG A 196 18.52 -4.58 8.16
CA ARG A 196 18.37 -3.24 7.55
C ARG A 196 17.68 -3.28 6.19
N PHE A 197 17.97 -4.29 5.39
CA PHE A 197 17.32 -4.52 4.11
C PHE A 197 15.81 -4.77 4.29
N ILE A 198 15.41 -5.62 5.24
CA ILE A 198 14.00 -5.89 5.54
C ILE A 198 13.29 -4.63 6.01
N GLU A 199 13.89 -3.89 6.96
CA GLU A 199 13.38 -2.61 7.47
C GLU A 199 13.10 -1.65 6.32
N MET A 200 14.04 -1.54 5.39
CA MET A 200 13.94 -0.65 4.26
C MET A 200 12.89 -1.10 3.24
N ARG A 201 12.80 -2.40 2.95
CA ARG A 201 11.77 -2.95 2.05
C ARG A 201 10.37 -2.65 2.57
N ILE A 202 10.13 -2.85 3.87
CA ILE A 202 8.85 -2.55 4.51
C ILE A 202 8.57 -1.04 4.47
N TYR A 203 9.55 -0.22 4.81
CA TYR A 203 9.43 1.23 4.76
C TYR A 203 9.06 1.75 3.36
N HIS A 204 9.76 1.28 2.32
CA HIS A 204 9.47 1.64 0.93
C HIS A 204 8.07 1.19 0.48
N ALA A 205 7.65 -0.01 0.86
CA ALA A 205 6.30 -0.49 0.56
C ALA A 205 5.22 0.38 1.20
N ILE A 206 5.45 0.88 2.43
CA ILE A 206 4.55 1.81 3.09
C ILE A 206 4.53 3.16 2.36
N LEU A 207 5.68 3.70 1.93
CA LEU A 207 5.73 4.94 1.16
C LEU A 207 5.01 4.82 -0.20
N GLU A 208 5.21 3.70 -0.91
CA GLU A 208 4.50 3.43 -2.17
C GLU A 208 2.99 3.29 -1.96
N ALA A 209 2.58 2.64 -0.87
CA ALA A 209 1.16 2.52 -0.51
C ALA A 209 0.54 3.88 -0.19
N ILE A 210 1.25 4.77 0.53
CA ILE A 210 0.80 6.14 0.81
C ILE A 210 0.69 6.96 -0.48
N ALA A 211 1.68 6.88 -1.38
CA ALA A 211 1.63 7.57 -2.67
C ALA A 211 0.44 7.08 -3.51
N SER A 212 0.21 5.77 -3.54
CA SER A 212 -0.94 5.14 -4.22
C SER A 212 -2.27 5.58 -3.60
N GLU A 213 -2.36 5.64 -2.27
CA GLU A 213 -3.54 6.10 -1.55
C GLU A 213 -3.90 7.54 -1.89
N GLN A 214 -2.93 8.45 -1.84
CA GLN A 214 -3.18 9.86 -2.11
C GLN A 214 -3.53 10.10 -3.59
N SER A 215 -2.91 9.34 -4.50
CA SER A 215 -3.21 9.38 -5.92
C SER A 215 -4.64 8.90 -6.20
N ALA A 216 -5.02 7.73 -5.70
CA ALA A 216 -6.38 7.21 -5.85
C ALA A 216 -7.42 8.13 -5.22
N ARG A 217 -7.11 8.77 -4.09
CA ARG A 217 -7.99 9.76 -3.44
C ARG A 217 -8.15 11.00 -4.30
N MET A 218 -7.07 11.51 -4.89
CA MET A 218 -7.13 12.66 -5.80
C MET A 218 -8.08 12.38 -6.97
N VAL A 219 -7.92 11.24 -7.65
CA VAL A 219 -8.76 10.84 -8.78
C VAL A 219 -10.23 10.68 -8.35
N ALA A 220 -10.47 9.99 -7.22
CA ALA A 220 -11.82 9.79 -6.71
C ALA A 220 -12.53 11.11 -6.34
N MET A 221 -11.80 12.07 -5.77
CA MET A 221 -12.35 13.37 -5.40
C MET A 221 -12.62 14.25 -6.63
N ARG A 222 -11.77 14.15 -7.66
CA ARG A 222 -12.01 14.82 -8.93
C ARG A 222 -13.30 14.33 -9.57
N SER A 223 -13.44 13.03 -9.72
CA SER A 223 -14.66 12.43 -10.26
C SER A 223 -15.92 12.77 -9.42
N ALA A 224 -15.78 12.81 -8.09
CA ALA A 224 -16.88 13.22 -7.22
C ALA A 224 -17.27 14.69 -7.41
N THR A 225 -16.32 15.58 -7.69
CA THR A 225 -16.57 16.99 -7.97
C THR A 225 -17.30 17.15 -9.31
N ASP A 226 -16.84 16.45 -10.35
CA ASP A 226 -17.46 16.49 -11.67
C ASP A 226 -18.92 16.00 -11.58
N ASN A 227 -19.18 14.86 -10.96
CA ASN A 227 -20.53 14.33 -10.74
C ASN A 227 -21.42 15.30 -9.91
N ALA A 228 -20.85 15.99 -8.92
CA ALA A 228 -21.60 16.96 -8.13
C ALA A 228 -22.03 18.19 -8.96
N ASN A 229 -21.18 18.65 -9.87
CA ASN A 229 -21.50 19.74 -10.77
C ASN A 229 -22.63 19.34 -11.74
N ASP A 230 -22.58 18.13 -12.31
CA ASP A 230 -23.64 17.62 -13.19
C ASP A 230 -25.00 17.59 -12.46
N VAL A 231 -25.03 17.10 -11.22
CA VAL A 231 -26.25 17.08 -10.39
C VAL A 231 -26.75 18.52 -10.09
N ILE A 232 -25.85 19.47 -9.83
CA ILE A 232 -26.23 20.87 -9.60
C ILE A 232 -26.85 21.46 -10.86
N GLU A 233 -26.31 21.21 -12.04
CA GLU A 233 -26.89 21.67 -13.31
C GLU A 233 -28.28 21.08 -13.55
N GLU A 234 -28.44 19.78 -13.35
CA GLU A 234 -29.72 19.08 -13.49
C GLU A 234 -30.79 19.67 -12.53
N LEU A 235 -30.45 19.81 -11.24
CA LEU A 235 -31.37 20.40 -10.26
C LEU A 235 -31.71 21.84 -10.56
N THR A 236 -30.76 22.62 -11.10
CA THR A 236 -31.00 24.00 -11.50
C THR A 236 -32.00 24.09 -12.67
N LEU A 237 -31.89 23.18 -13.65
CA LEU A 237 -32.87 23.09 -14.74
C LEU A 237 -34.28 22.72 -14.24
N ILE A 238 -34.37 21.72 -13.34
CA ILE A 238 -35.65 21.33 -12.73
C ILE A 238 -36.26 22.48 -11.96
N LEU A 239 -35.47 23.20 -11.16
CA LEU A 239 -35.92 24.37 -10.39
C LEU A 239 -36.47 25.47 -11.31
N ASN A 240 -35.73 25.80 -12.38
CA ASN A 240 -36.16 26.83 -13.33
C ASN A 240 -37.46 26.42 -14.06
N LYS A 241 -37.59 25.16 -14.44
CA LYS A 241 -38.81 24.62 -15.04
C LYS A 241 -40.04 24.73 -14.09
N ALA A 242 -39.84 24.25 -12.85
CA ALA A 242 -40.91 24.34 -11.83
C ALA A 242 -41.30 25.78 -11.54
N ARG A 243 -40.33 26.72 -11.51
CA ARG A 243 -40.62 28.15 -11.36
C ARG A 243 -41.42 28.70 -12.53
N GLN A 244 -41.07 28.36 -13.77
CA GLN A 244 -41.82 28.75 -14.95
C GLN A 244 -43.26 28.21 -14.95
N GLU A 245 -43.42 26.93 -14.57
CA GLU A 245 -44.73 26.30 -14.44
C GLU A 245 -45.63 27.02 -13.39
N MET A 246 -45.03 27.37 -12.23
CA MET A 246 -45.72 28.13 -11.19
C MET A 246 -46.17 29.52 -11.70
N ILE A 247 -45.25 30.27 -12.32
CA ILE A 247 -45.58 31.59 -12.87
C ILE A 247 -46.70 31.50 -13.93
N THR A 248 -46.60 30.50 -14.83
CA THR A 248 -47.61 30.27 -15.86
C THR A 248 -48.96 29.93 -15.24
N LYS A 249 -48.98 29.10 -14.20
CA LYS A 249 -50.20 28.74 -13.47
C LYS A 249 -50.83 29.94 -12.78
N GLU A 250 -50.05 30.77 -12.09
CA GLU A 250 -50.53 32.01 -11.46
C GLU A 250 -51.16 32.98 -12.50
N LEU A 251 -50.51 33.13 -13.66
CA LEU A 251 -51.03 33.96 -14.74
C LEU A 251 -52.35 33.39 -15.29
N LEU A 252 -52.47 32.10 -15.49
CA LEU A 252 -53.71 31.45 -15.93
C LEU A 252 -54.81 31.55 -14.89
N ASP A 253 -54.52 31.42 -13.61
CA ASP A 253 -55.49 31.60 -12.53
C ASP A 253 -56.02 33.05 -12.46
N ILE A 254 -55.14 34.05 -12.65
CA ILE A 254 -55.53 35.47 -12.71
C ILE A 254 -56.41 35.74 -13.96
N THR A 255 -55.99 35.29 -15.14
CA THR A 255 -56.73 35.52 -16.38
C THR A 255 -58.08 34.79 -16.38
N GLY A 256 -58.15 33.53 -15.89
CA GLY A 256 -59.39 32.80 -15.75
C GLY A 256 -60.35 33.41 -14.72
N GLY A 257 -59.81 34.00 -13.63
CA GLY A 257 -60.60 34.71 -12.65
C GLY A 257 -61.23 36.01 -13.22
N VAL A 258 -60.54 36.75 -14.09
CA VAL A 258 -61.08 37.94 -14.78
C VAL A 258 -62.18 37.53 -15.77
N GLU A 259 -62.03 36.44 -16.53
CA GLU A 259 -63.02 35.97 -17.48
C GLU A 259 -64.30 35.42 -16.82
N SER A 260 -64.20 34.94 -15.59
CA SER A 260 -65.36 34.51 -14.80
C SER A 260 -66.20 35.65 -14.19
N LEU A 261 -65.68 36.88 -14.22
CA LEU A 261 -66.33 38.08 -13.71
C LEU A 261 -67.09 38.91 -14.82
N HIS A 262 -66.97 38.47 -16.06
CA HIS A 262 -67.72 38.97 -17.20
C HIS A 262 -68.75 37.95 -17.66
#